data_222aa54fc353a28b21827616129c5cc6
#
_entry.id   222aa54fc353a28b21827616129c5cc6
#
_cell.length_a   1.000
_cell.length_b   1.000
_cell.length_c   1.000
_cell.angle_alpha   90.00
_cell.angle_beta   90.00
_cell.angle_gamma   90.00
#
_symmetry.space_group_name_H-M   'P 1'
#
loop_
_entity.id
_entity.type
_entity.pdbx_description
1 polymer ?
#
loop_
_entity_poly.entity_id
_entity_poly.type
_entity_poly.pdbx_seq_one_letter_code
_entity_poly.pdbx_strand_id
1 'polypeptide(L)'
;MKSAFLILAIVGCASAQFSTTGQTGIVNVHNVLRSKIAKGTYNAKGTIEPKASNMRKMQWDASLATSAQKYTNGCPDDHSGAEGVGENMYWSWSSQAPSTNLDSFGVAASKSWEKEFQDFGWTSILLDEDTFNSGIGHATQMAWAETNLVGCGVKNCGKDSTMNNMYKVQVVCQYKSPGNYMDTNIYEEGEPCSACSTGSCDTSSGLCA
;
A
#
# COMPACT_ATOMS: atom_id res chain seq x y z
N MET A 1 -35.90 35.12 -31.85
CA MET A 1 -35.25 33.79 -31.89
C MET A 1 -34.24 33.71 -30.75
N LYS A 2 -34.55 32.94 -29.70
CA LYS A 2 -33.64 32.74 -28.53
C LYS A 2 -32.91 31.43 -28.74
N SER A 3 -31.62 31.50 -29.03
CA SER A 3 -30.76 30.32 -29.14
C SER A 3 -30.42 29.85 -27.72
N ALA A 4 -30.91 28.67 -27.34
CA ALA A 4 -30.52 28.02 -26.13
C ALA A 4 -29.20 27.27 -26.38
N PHE A 5 -28.11 27.71 -25.75
CA PHE A 5 -26.85 26.95 -25.71
C PHE A 5 -26.99 25.80 -24.72
N LEU A 6 -27.02 24.59 -25.22
CA LEU A 6 -26.93 23.37 -24.40
C LEU A 6 -25.48 23.18 -23.97
N ILE A 7 -25.15 23.49 -22.73
CA ILE A 7 -23.85 23.17 -22.15
C ILE A 7 -23.87 21.66 -21.83
N LEU A 8 -23.22 20.89 -22.65
CA LEU A 8 -22.97 19.47 -22.39
C LEU A 8 -21.89 19.38 -21.30
N ALA A 9 -22.30 19.17 -20.07
CA ALA A 9 -21.36 18.84 -18.98
C ALA A 9 -20.79 17.46 -19.28
N ILE A 10 -19.55 17.40 -19.76
CA ILE A 10 -18.78 16.16 -19.81
C ILE A 10 -18.44 15.83 -18.36
N VAL A 11 -19.28 15.00 -17.73
CA VAL A 11 -18.90 14.33 -16.49
C VAL A 11 -17.83 13.32 -16.87
N GLY A 12 -16.57 13.75 -16.78
CA GLY A 12 -15.44 12.84 -16.85
C GLY A 12 -15.58 11.87 -15.67
N CYS A 13 -16.09 10.66 -15.92
CA CYS A 13 -15.94 9.57 -14.99
C CYS A 13 -14.44 9.36 -14.79
N ALA A 14 -13.87 9.92 -13.72
CA ALA A 14 -12.64 9.41 -13.16
C ALA A 14 -12.97 7.98 -12.72
N SER A 15 -12.77 7.01 -13.60
CA SER A 15 -12.92 5.60 -13.25
C SER A 15 -11.88 5.32 -12.17
N ALA A 16 -12.33 5.06 -10.95
CA ALA A 16 -11.48 4.42 -9.96
C ALA A 16 -10.96 3.15 -10.61
N GLN A 17 -9.64 3.05 -10.81
CA GLN A 17 -9.07 1.94 -11.59
C GLN A 17 -9.20 0.62 -10.84
N PHE A 18 -9.15 0.65 -9.50
CA PHE A 18 -9.49 -0.52 -8.68
C PHE A 18 -10.98 -0.54 -8.39
N SER A 19 -11.64 -1.65 -8.74
CA SER A 19 -13.02 -1.90 -8.28
C SER A 19 -13.06 -2.06 -6.76
N THR A 20 -14.26 -2.06 -6.17
CA THR A 20 -14.43 -2.36 -4.74
C THR A 20 -13.79 -3.69 -4.34
N THR A 21 -13.81 -4.69 -5.22
CA THR A 21 -13.14 -5.98 -5.00
C THR A 21 -11.61 -5.81 -4.92
N GLY A 22 -11.01 -5.05 -5.83
CA GLY A 22 -9.58 -4.74 -5.82
C GLY A 22 -9.17 -3.98 -4.57
N GLN A 23 -9.93 -2.92 -4.21
CA GLN A 23 -9.71 -2.12 -3.00
C GLN A 23 -9.75 -3.00 -1.73
N THR A 24 -10.79 -3.84 -1.60
CA THR A 24 -10.93 -4.78 -0.49
C THR A 24 -9.78 -5.77 -0.45
N GLY A 25 -9.36 -6.28 -1.61
CA GLY A 25 -8.22 -7.20 -1.73
C GLY A 25 -6.92 -6.59 -1.22
N ILE A 26 -6.61 -5.35 -1.61
CA ILE A 26 -5.42 -4.60 -1.16
C ILE A 26 -5.45 -4.42 0.36
N VAL A 27 -6.55 -3.86 0.90
CA VAL A 27 -6.72 -3.63 2.33
C VAL A 27 -6.62 -4.93 3.13
N ASN A 28 -7.16 -6.02 2.61
CA ASN A 28 -7.10 -7.32 3.27
C ASN A 28 -5.65 -7.85 3.37
N VAL A 29 -4.83 -7.73 2.33
CA VAL A 29 -3.40 -8.12 2.41
C VAL A 29 -2.69 -7.34 3.51
N HIS A 30 -2.88 -6.03 3.58
CA HIS A 30 -2.31 -5.20 4.65
C HIS A 30 -2.77 -5.65 6.04
N ASN A 31 -4.06 -5.85 6.24
CA ASN A 31 -4.61 -6.22 7.54
C ASN A 31 -4.25 -7.64 7.97
N VAL A 32 -4.06 -8.58 7.04
CA VAL A 32 -3.56 -9.92 7.35
C VAL A 32 -2.13 -9.86 7.87
N LEU A 33 -1.24 -9.10 7.20
CA LEU A 33 0.13 -8.86 7.67
C LEU A 33 0.12 -8.24 9.07
N ARG A 34 -0.59 -7.13 9.23
CA ARG A 34 -0.67 -6.35 10.48
C ARG A 34 -1.23 -7.18 11.64
N SER A 35 -2.26 -8.00 11.39
CA SER A 35 -2.85 -8.91 12.39
C SER A 35 -1.85 -9.98 12.83
N LYS A 36 -1.08 -10.55 11.92
CA LYS A 36 -0.04 -11.53 12.27
C LYS A 36 1.06 -10.89 13.12
N ILE A 37 1.49 -9.67 12.79
CA ILE A 37 2.46 -8.91 13.59
C ILE A 37 1.87 -8.61 14.96
N ALA A 38 0.66 -8.04 15.03
CA ALA A 38 0.02 -7.71 16.30
C ALA A 38 -0.07 -8.91 17.24
N LYS A 39 -0.33 -10.10 16.71
CA LYS A 39 -0.43 -11.35 17.48
C LYS A 39 0.90 -12.03 17.75
N GLY A 40 2.03 -11.53 17.27
CA GLY A 40 3.33 -12.17 17.39
C GLY A 40 3.40 -13.53 16.68
N THR A 41 2.71 -13.65 15.54
CA THR A 41 2.68 -14.88 14.72
C THR A 41 3.29 -14.68 13.32
N TYR A 42 3.79 -13.48 13.04
CA TYR A 42 4.44 -13.21 11.77
C TYR A 42 5.88 -13.74 11.80
N ASN A 43 6.19 -14.58 10.84
CA ASN A 43 7.53 -15.15 10.66
C ASN A 43 8.20 -14.44 9.48
N ALA A 44 9.22 -13.63 9.75
CA ALA A 44 10.06 -12.98 8.77
C ALA A 44 11.33 -13.81 8.55
N LYS A 45 11.36 -14.61 7.50
CA LYS A 45 12.54 -15.42 7.12
C LYS A 45 13.12 -16.28 8.28
N GLY A 46 12.26 -16.84 9.10
CA GLY A 46 12.66 -17.70 10.23
C GLY A 46 12.63 -17.02 11.59
N THR A 47 12.52 -15.71 11.66
CA THR A 47 12.36 -14.93 12.90
C THR A 47 10.89 -14.63 13.14
N ILE A 48 10.39 -14.92 14.34
CA ILE A 48 9.04 -14.51 14.76
C ILE A 48 9.13 -13.12 15.33
N GLU A 49 8.35 -12.21 14.75
CA GLU A 49 8.32 -10.82 15.20
C GLU A 49 7.58 -10.68 16.54
N PRO A 50 8.04 -9.79 17.43
CA PRO A 50 7.35 -9.52 18.69
C PRO A 50 5.96 -8.96 18.44
N LYS A 51 5.06 -9.14 19.44
CA LYS A 51 3.69 -8.63 19.38
C LYS A 51 3.66 -7.11 19.33
N ALA A 52 2.71 -6.55 18.56
CA ALA A 52 2.50 -5.11 18.50
C ALA A 52 1.30 -4.67 19.34
N SER A 53 1.50 -3.66 20.20
CA SER A 53 0.48 -3.12 21.11
C SER A 53 -0.42 -2.05 20.48
N ASN A 54 0.09 -1.32 19.46
CA ASN A 54 -0.54 -0.13 18.87
C ASN A 54 -0.91 -0.28 17.40
N MET A 55 -0.92 -1.51 16.84
CA MET A 55 -1.11 -1.75 15.41
C MET A 55 -2.51 -1.36 14.96
N ARG A 56 -2.65 -0.29 14.18
CA ARG A 56 -3.92 0.22 13.67
C ARG A 56 -4.42 -0.61 12.48
N LYS A 57 -5.74 -0.75 12.36
CA LYS A 57 -6.39 -1.41 11.22
C LYS A 57 -6.33 -0.51 9.99
N MET A 58 -5.86 -1.04 8.87
CA MET A 58 -5.81 -0.32 7.59
C MET A 58 -7.20 -0.19 6.99
N GLN A 59 -7.51 1.00 6.46
CA GLN A 59 -8.75 1.31 5.76
C GLN A 59 -8.45 1.93 4.40
N TRP A 60 -9.38 1.77 3.45
CA TRP A 60 -9.27 2.42 2.15
C TRP A 60 -9.66 3.90 2.24
N ASP A 61 -8.85 4.75 1.62
CA ASP A 61 -9.11 6.18 1.49
C ASP A 61 -9.24 6.58 0.02
N ALA A 62 -10.41 7.13 -0.35
CA ALA A 62 -10.71 7.51 -1.72
C ALA A 62 -9.91 8.74 -2.20
N SER A 63 -9.50 9.62 -1.27
CA SER A 63 -8.69 10.80 -1.61
C SER A 63 -7.27 10.39 -1.96
N LEU A 64 -6.67 9.49 -1.16
CA LEU A 64 -5.37 8.90 -1.46
C LEU A 64 -5.42 8.11 -2.77
N ALA A 65 -6.48 7.32 -3.00
CA ALA A 65 -6.66 6.58 -4.24
C ALA A 65 -6.72 7.51 -5.47
N THR A 66 -7.43 8.64 -5.36
CA THR A 66 -7.50 9.65 -6.41
C THR A 66 -6.13 10.28 -6.69
N SER A 67 -5.39 10.62 -5.64
CA SER A 67 -4.03 11.17 -5.75
C SER A 67 -3.07 10.16 -6.38
N ALA A 68 -3.04 8.94 -5.86
CA ALA A 68 -2.21 7.85 -6.37
C ALA A 68 -2.54 7.54 -7.85
N GLN A 69 -3.84 7.51 -8.21
CA GLN A 69 -4.26 7.27 -9.59
C GLN A 69 -3.82 8.39 -10.54
N LYS A 70 -3.95 9.64 -10.11
CA LYS A 70 -3.50 10.79 -10.90
C LYS A 70 -2.00 10.69 -11.18
N TYR A 71 -1.21 10.30 -10.18
CA TYR A 71 0.23 10.11 -10.33
C TYR A 71 0.55 8.92 -11.25
N THR A 72 -0.06 7.77 -11.00
CA THR A 72 0.14 6.53 -11.78
C THR A 72 -0.22 6.70 -13.26
N ASN A 73 -1.17 7.59 -13.60
CA ASN A 73 -1.56 7.85 -14.99
C ASN A 73 -0.39 8.32 -15.88
N GLY A 74 0.64 8.94 -15.28
CA GLY A 74 1.86 9.34 -15.95
C GLY A 74 2.89 8.22 -16.15
N CYS A 75 2.66 7.04 -15.58
CA CYS A 75 3.63 5.93 -15.56
C CYS A 75 5.02 6.36 -15.07
N PRO A 76 5.12 7.06 -13.93
CA PRO A 76 6.39 7.59 -13.44
C PRO A 76 7.36 6.48 -13.04
N ASP A 77 8.66 6.77 -13.11
CA ASP A 77 9.70 5.84 -12.65
C ASP A 77 10.20 6.15 -11.23
N ASP A 78 9.90 7.34 -10.70
CA ASP A 78 10.28 7.78 -9.36
C ASP A 78 9.06 8.04 -8.46
N HIS A 79 9.31 8.24 -7.17
CA HIS A 79 8.29 8.62 -6.19
C HIS A 79 7.69 10.00 -6.48
N SER A 80 6.41 10.18 -6.09
CA SER A 80 5.66 11.41 -6.34
C SER A 80 6.20 12.63 -5.58
N GLY A 81 6.88 12.43 -4.46
CA GLY A 81 7.27 13.49 -3.55
C GLY A 81 6.07 14.20 -2.88
N ALA A 82 4.88 13.60 -2.89
CA ALA A 82 3.71 14.19 -2.28
C ALA A 82 3.89 14.37 -0.76
N GLU A 83 3.68 15.59 -0.27
CA GLU A 83 3.90 15.91 1.13
C GLU A 83 2.89 15.21 2.05
N GLY A 84 3.35 14.73 3.19
CA GLY A 84 2.52 14.16 4.26
C GLY A 84 1.88 12.81 3.92
N VAL A 85 2.40 12.11 2.91
CA VAL A 85 2.00 10.74 2.55
C VAL A 85 3.23 9.84 2.41
N GLY A 86 3.09 8.58 2.81
CA GLY A 86 4.00 7.52 2.42
C GLY A 86 3.62 6.97 1.05
N GLU A 87 4.55 6.32 0.35
CA GLU A 87 4.27 5.81 -0.99
C GLU A 87 5.05 4.53 -1.27
N ASN A 88 4.35 3.52 -1.77
CA ASN A 88 4.94 2.30 -2.32
C ASN A 88 4.64 2.23 -3.82
N MET A 89 5.65 1.84 -4.60
CA MET A 89 5.54 1.66 -6.05
C MET A 89 5.82 0.21 -6.44
N TYR A 90 5.15 -0.26 -7.48
CA TYR A 90 5.31 -1.60 -8.01
C TYR A 90 5.17 -1.60 -9.52
N TRP A 91 6.04 -2.38 -10.18
CA TRP A 91 6.01 -2.60 -11.62
C TRP A 91 5.94 -4.08 -11.92
N SER A 92 5.18 -4.41 -12.96
CA SER A 92 5.07 -5.77 -13.48
C SER A 92 5.17 -5.74 -15.00
N TRP A 93 5.95 -6.67 -15.57
CA TRP A 93 6.11 -6.82 -17.01
C TRP A 93 5.61 -8.19 -17.45
N SER A 94 4.93 -8.23 -18.59
CA SER A 94 4.40 -9.46 -19.19
C SER A 94 4.47 -9.40 -20.72
N SER A 95 4.73 -10.53 -21.36
CA SER A 95 4.62 -10.66 -22.82
C SER A 95 3.17 -10.58 -23.32
N GLN A 96 2.21 -10.84 -22.44
CA GLN A 96 0.78 -10.77 -22.76
C GLN A 96 0.21 -9.43 -22.28
N ALA A 97 -0.68 -8.84 -23.11
CA ALA A 97 -1.41 -7.65 -22.71
C ALA A 97 -2.27 -7.94 -21.46
N PRO A 98 -2.27 -7.02 -20.47
CA PRO A 98 -3.14 -7.20 -19.30
C PRO A 98 -4.62 -7.09 -19.73
N SER A 99 -5.48 -7.73 -18.94
CA SER A 99 -6.93 -7.55 -19.06
C SER A 99 -7.34 -6.11 -18.76
N THR A 100 -8.59 -5.75 -19.08
CA THR A 100 -9.14 -4.44 -18.72
C THR A 100 -9.38 -4.29 -17.21
N ASN A 101 -9.60 -5.40 -16.50
CA ASN A 101 -9.66 -5.41 -15.03
C ASN A 101 -8.24 -5.60 -14.48
N LEU A 102 -7.76 -4.62 -13.74
CA LEU A 102 -6.41 -4.57 -13.16
C LEU A 102 -6.39 -4.87 -11.65
N ASP A 103 -7.50 -5.29 -11.05
CA ASP A 103 -7.62 -5.50 -9.59
C ASP A 103 -6.56 -6.46 -9.02
N SER A 104 -6.22 -7.50 -9.77
CA SER A 104 -5.21 -8.47 -9.34
C SER A 104 -3.82 -7.87 -9.14
N PHE A 105 -3.48 -6.79 -9.85
CA PHE A 105 -2.17 -6.13 -9.73
C PHE A 105 -2.01 -5.42 -8.38
N GLY A 106 -3.08 -4.86 -7.82
CA GLY A 106 -3.03 -4.25 -6.48
C GLY A 106 -2.73 -5.27 -5.38
N VAL A 107 -3.37 -6.44 -5.45
CA VAL A 107 -3.09 -7.57 -4.55
C VAL A 107 -1.67 -8.10 -4.76
N ALA A 108 -1.22 -8.24 -6.02
CA ALA A 108 0.12 -8.69 -6.34
C ALA A 108 1.19 -7.72 -5.82
N ALA A 109 0.99 -6.41 -6.01
CA ALA A 109 1.86 -5.37 -5.47
C ALA A 109 1.99 -5.48 -3.94
N SER A 110 0.87 -5.54 -3.22
CA SER A 110 0.87 -5.65 -1.76
C SER A 110 1.59 -6.92 -1.27
N LYS A 111 1.40 -8.05 -1.95
CA LYS A 111 2.12 -9.29 -1.62
C LYS A 111 3.61 -9.21 -1.96
N SER A 112 3.97 -8.52 -3.03
CA SER A 112 5.38 -8.31 -3.42
C SER A 112 6.11 -7.47 -2.38
N TRP A 113 5.48 -6.42 -1.85
CA TRP A 113 6.04 -5.60 -0.78
C TRP A 113 6.15 -6.37 0.54
N GLU A 114 5.11 -7.12 0.96
CA GLU A 114 5.21 -8.00 2.15
C GLU A 114 6.34 -9.03 2.02
N LYS A 115 6.56 -9.54 0.79
CA LYS A 115 7.58 -10.55 0.51
C LYS A 115 9.01 -10.08 0.81
N GLU A 116 9.27 -8.78 0.85
CA GLU A 116 10.57 -8.24 1.25
C GLU A 116 11.01 -8.75 2.63
N PHE A 117 10.09 -8.88 3.59
CA PHE A 117 10.38 -9.49 4.88
C PHE A 117 10.82 -10.96 4.78
N GLN A 118 10.33 -11.69 3.77
CA GLN A 118 10.70 -13.07 3.53
C GLN A 118 12.02 -13.19 2.79
N ASP A 119 12.28 -12.28 1.85
CA ASP A 119 13.49 -12.33 1.00
C ASP A 119 14.71 -11.80 1.76
N PHE A 120 14.57 -10.70 2.48
CA PHE A 120 15.66 -10.01 3.15
C PHE A 120 15.74 -10.28 4.67
N GLY A 121 14.61 -10.63 5.29
CA GLY A 121 14.46 -10.76 6.74
C GLY A 121 14.06 -9.44 7.39
N TRP A 122 13.76 -9.50 8.68
CA TRP A 122 13.42 -8.33 9.50
C TRP A 122 14.11 -8.50 10.85
N THR A 123 15.11 -7.68 11.14
CA THR A 123 16.01 -7.87 12.27
C THR A 123 15.76 -6.94 13.45
N SER A 124 15.02 -5.85 13.23
CA SER A 124 14.74 -4.84 14.25
C SER A 124 13.42 -4.13 13.99
N ILE A 125 12.64 -3.87 15.04
CA ILE A 125 11.47 -3.00 14.97
C ILE A 125 11.85 -1.51 14.91
N LEU A 126 13.07 -1.15 15.33
CA LEU A 126 13.63 0.19 15.11
C LEU A 126 14.02 0.32 13.63
N LEU A 127 13.49 1.32 12.97
CA LEU A 127 13.85 1.65 11.60
C LEU A 127 15.07 2.59 11.60
N ASP A 128 16.24 2.01 11.72
CA ASP A 128 17.51 2.69 11.50
C ASP A 128 17.97 2.59 10.04
N GLU A 129 19.12 3.19 9.73
CA GLU A 129 19.67 3.19 8.37
C GLU A 129 19.97 1.78 7.86
N ASP A 130 20.49 0.89 8.71
CA ASP A 130 20.82 -0.48 8.35
C ASP A 130 19.54 -1.28 8.03
N THR A 131 18.52 -1.15 8.87
CA THR A 131 17.21 -1.78 8.67
C THR A 131 16.54 -1.29 7.39
N PHE A 132 16.53 0.02 7.14
CA PHE A 132 15.94 0.59 5.91
C PHE A 132 16.69 0.15 4.65
N ASN A 133 18.04 0.19 4.68
CA ASN A 133 18.88 -0.19 3.55
C ASN A 133 18.93 -1.72 3.31
N SER A 134 18.36 -2.52 4.19
CA SER A 134 18.24 -3.98 3.97
C SER A 134 17.30 -4.35 2.82
N GLY A 135 16.51 -3.39 2.30
CA GLY A 135 15.59 -3.58 1.16
C GLY A 135 14.17 -3.91 1.57
N ILE A 136 13.76 -3.62 2.81
CA ILE A 136 12.42 -3.90 3.35
C ILE A 136 11.52 -2.65 3.43
N GLY A 137 11.87 -1.56 2.75
CA GLY A 137 11.19 -0.27 2.90
C GLY A 137 9.70 -0.27 2.53
N HIS A 138 9.28 -1.06 1.54
CA HIS A 138 7.86 -1.19 1.23
C HIS A 138 7.11 -2.00 2.29
N ALA A 139 7.73 -3.08 2.78
CA ALA A 139 7.15 -3.93 3.81
C ALA A 139 6.99 -3.18 5.15
N THR A 140 7.98 -2.36 5.54
CA THR A 140 7.93 -1.56 6.76
C THR A 140 6.85 -0.48 6.70
N GLN A 141 6.63 0.16 5.53
CA GLN A 141 5.50 1.06 5.34
C GLN A 141 4.15 0.34 5.53
N MET A 142 4.00 -0.90 5.02
CA MET A 142 2.79 -1.70 5.24
C MET A 142 2.59 -2.09 6.71
N ALA A 143 3.69 -2.31 7.44
CA ALA A 143 3.71 -2.70 8.85
C ALA A 143 3.69 -1.50 9.82
N TRP A 144 3.84 -0.25 9.34
CA TRP A 144 3.90 0.94 10.17
C TRP A 144 2.64 1.13 11.00
N ALA A 145 2.74 1.01 12.33
CA ALA A 145 1.58 0.90 13.21
C ALA A 145 0.64 2.11 13.11
N GLU A 146 1.18 3.33 13.06
CA GLU A 146 0.40 4.57 13.04
C GLU A 146 -0.26 4.87 11.69
N THR A 147 0.18 4.22 10.60
CA THR A 147 -0.47 4.31 9.30
C THR A 147 -1.77 3.51 9.32
N ASN A 148 -2.90 4.14 9.00
CA ASN A 148 -4.20 3.46 8.98
C ASN A 148 -5.04 3.70 7.72
N LEU A 149 -4.56 4.54 6.80
CA LEU A 149 -5.23 4.81 5.54
C LEU A 149 -4.33 4.44 4.36
N VAL A 150 -4.92 3.81 3.35
CA VAL A 150 -4.26 3.49 2.08
C VAL A 150 -5.19 3.76 0.92
N GLY A 151 -4.65 4.32 -0.15
CA GLY A 151 -5.34 4.48 -1.43
C GLY A 151 -4.38 4.25 -2.58
N CYS A 152 -4.80 3.46 -3.56
CA CYS A 152 -3.91 3.04 -4.64
C CYS A 152 -4.49 3.38 -6.01
N GLY A 153 -3.57 3.61 -6.97
CA GLY A 153 -3.84 3.73 -8.39
C GLY A 153 -3.13 2.63 -9.18
N VAL A 154 -3.66 2.31 -10.37
CA VAL A 154 -3.06 1.33 -11.28
C VAL A 154 -3.15 1.81 -12.72
N LYS A 155 -2.14 1.51 -13.54
CA LYS A 155 -2.10 1.87 -14.95
C LYS A 155 -1.44 0.78 -15.78
N ASN A 156 -2.07 0.41 -16.89
CA ASN A 156 -1.39 -0.25 -17.99
C ASN A 156 -0.62 0.83 -18.77
N CYS A 157 0.70 0.81 -18.65
CA CYS A 157 1.61 1.77 -19.30
C CYS A 157 1.90 1.41 -20.77
N GLY A 158 1.32 0.32 -21.28
CA GLY A 158 1.61 -0.15 -22.63
C GLY A 158 2.90 -0.94 -22.72
N LYS A 159 3.48 -0.99 -23.92
CA LYS A 159 4.73 -1.71 -24.17
C LYS A 159 5.94 -0.87 -23.76
N ASP A 160 6.83 -1.48 -23.00
CA ASP A 160 8.08 -0.90 -22.55
C ASP A 160 9.22 -1.35 -23.47
N SER A 161 9.78 -0.41 -24.25
CA SER A 161 10.85 -0.70 -25.21
C SER A 161 12.18 -1.10 -24.53
N THR A 162 12.37 -0.72 -23.28
CA THR A 162 13.56 -1.07 -22.49
C THR A 162 13.49 -2.48 -21.93
N MET A 163 12.28 -3.05 -21.87
CA MET A 163 11.99 -4.40 -21.35
C MET A 163 11.46 -5.34 -22.43
N ASN A 164 12.19 -5.41 -23.56
CA ASN A 164 11.87 -6.28 -24.70
C ASN A 164 10.42 -6.11 -25.22
N ASN A 165 9.89 -4.89 -25.21
CA ASN A 165 8.52 -4.58 -25.58
C ASN A 165 7.45 -5.36 -24.79
N MET A 166 7.74 -5.78 -23.56
CA MET A 166 6.73 -6.32 -22.64
C MET A 166 5.76 -5.23 -22.20
N TYR A 167 4.52 -5.65 -21.91
CA TYR A 167 3.53 -4.75 -21.31
C TYR A 167 3.91 -4.45 -19.88
N LYS A 168 4.01 -3.16 -19.56
CA LYS A 168 4.26 -2.64 -18.19
C LYS A 168 2.94 -2.29 -17.52
N VAL A 169 2.70 -2.84 -16.33
CA VAL A 169 1.63 -2.38 -15.44
C VAL A 169 2.28 -1.80 -14.19
N GLN A 170 1.80 -0.65 -13.77
CA GLN A 170 2.28 0.04 -12.58
C GLN A 170 1.17 0.18 -11.55
N VAL A 171 1.54 -0.03 -10.28
CA VAL A 171 0.71 0.26 -9.11
C VAL A 171 1.44 1.25 -8.22
N VAL A 172 0.74 2.28 -7.75
CA VAL A 172 1.21 3.21 -6.72
C VAL A 172 0.21 3.21 -5.59
N CYS A 173 0.66 2.98 -4.36
CA CYS A 173 -0.16 3.13 -3.17
C CYS A 173 0.37 4.27 -2.31
N GLN A 174 -0.51 5.17 -1.88
CA GLN A 174 -0.20 6.24 -0.95
C GLN A 174 -0.83 5.96 0.41
N TYR A 175 -0.12 6.36 1.47
CA TYR A 175 -0.44 6.01 2.86
C TYR A 175 -0.56 7.25 3.74
N LYS A 176 -1.46 7.23 4.73
CA LYS A 176 -1.62 8.28 5.74
C LYS A 176 -1.87 7.63 7.12
N SER A 177 -1.19 8.07 8.19
CA SER A 177 -0.01 8.91 8.19
C SER A 177 1.13 8.20 7.44
N PRO A 178 2.15 8.93 6.93
CA PRO A 178 3.33 8.30 6.35
C PRO A 178 4.05 7.45 7.40
N GLY A 179 4.75 6.42 6.94
CA GLY A 179 5.65 5.62 7.74
C GLY A 179 7.12 5.90 7.41
N ASN A 180 7.96 4.98 7.80
CA ASN A 180 9.40 4.98 7.51
C ASN A 180 10.14 6.23 7.99
N TYR A 181 9.79 6.70 9.21
CA TYR A 181 10.57 7.71 9.90
C TYR A 181 11.82 7.05 10.50
N MET A 182 12.98 7.59 10.15
CA MET A 182 14.26 7.09 10.66
C MET A 182 14.33 7.24 12.17
N ASP A 183 15.05 6.31 12.80
CA ASP A 183 15.28 6.24 14.25
C ASP A 183 13.97 6.15 15.07
N THR A 184 12.92 5.55 14.47
CA THR A 184 11.61 5.37 15.07
C THR A 184 11.18 3.91 14.96
N ASN A 185 10.49 3.40 15.98
CA ASN A 185 9.92 2.07 15.93
C ASN A 185 8.80 1.98 14.91
N ILE A 186 8.80 0.90 14.13
CA ILE A 186 7.75 0.58 13.15
C ILE A 186 6.42 0.35 13.87
N TYR A 187 6.49 -0.22 15.08
CA TYR A 187 5.37 -0.39 16.01
C TYR A 187 5.89 -0.46 17.45
N GLU A 188 5.00 -0.33 18.43
CA GLU A 188 5.33 -0.51 19.84
C GLU A 188 5.12 -1.97 20.25
N GLU A 189 6.14 -2.57 20.85
CA GLU A 189 6.05 -3.94 21.38
C GLU A 189 5.09 -4.02 22.56
N GLY A 190 4.30 -5.07 22.64
CA GLY A 190 3.38 -5.35 23.74
C GLY A 190 2.17 -6.19 23.35
N GLU A 191 1.30 -6.45 24.32
CA GLU A 191 0.08 -7.23 24.05
C GLU A 191 -0.83 -6.52 23.03
N PRO A 192 -1.47 -7.26 22.12
CA PRO A 192 -2.33 -6.69 21.10
C PRO A 192 -3.35 -5.72 21.68
N CYS A 193 -3.47 -4.55 21.07
CA CYS A 193 -4.39 -3.47 21.46
C CYS A 193 -4.10 -2.80 22.82
N SER A 194 -3.03 -3.14 23.54
CA SER A 194 -2.78 -2.56 24.87
C SER A 194 -2.39 -1.07 24.82
N ALA A 195 -2.02 -0.55 23.65
CA ALA A 195 -1.65 0.84 23.42
C ALA A 195 -2.40 1.51 22.27
N CYS A 196 -3.67 1.13 22.03
CA CYS A 196 -4.50 1.82 21.05
C CYS A 196 -4.73 3.28 21.46
N SER A 197 -4.22 4.21 20.67
CA SER A 197 -4.35 5.65 20.92
C SER A 197 -5.73 6.20 20.60
N THR A 198 -6.43 5.61 19.64
CA THR A 198 -7.78 5.97 19.22
C THR A 198 -8.56 4.73 18.83
N GLY A 199 -9.87 4.72 19.13
CA GLY A 199 -10.75 3.64 18.71
C GLY A 199 -10.81 2.47 19.69
N SER A 200 -11.41 1.40 19.23
CA SER A 200 -11.60 0.15 19.96
C SER A 200 -10.65 -0.93 19.45
N CYS A 201 -10.47 -1.96 20.25
CA CYS A 201 -9.74 -3.16 19.84
C CYS A 201 -10.65 -4.10 19.06
N ASP A 202 -10.28 -4.45 17.83
CA ASP A 202 -10.82 -5.64 17.16
C ASP A 202 -10.05 -6.86 17.68
N THR A 203 -10.60 -7.50 18.73
CA THR A 203 -9.95 -8.65 19.39
C THR A 203 -9.75 -9.84 18.46
N SER A 204 -10.56 -9.97 17.40
CA SER A 204 -10.42 -11.05 16.43
C SER A 204 -9.17 -10.92 15.58
N SER A 205 -8.78 -9.69 15.24
CA SER A 205 -7.56 -9.38 14.48
C SER A 205 -6.39 -8.92 15.34
N GLY A 206 -6.62 -8.46 16.58
CA GLY A 206 -5.62 -7.81 17.42
C GLY A 206 -5.24 -6.41 16.95
N LEU A 207 -6.10 -5.76 16.16
CA LEU A 207 -5.85 -4.44 15.59
C LEU A 207 -6.66 -3.35 16.30
N CYS A 208 -6.06 -2.18 16.47
CA CYS A 208 -6.74 -0.96 16.87
C CYS A 208 -7.63 -0.48 15.72
N ALA A 209 -8.96 -0.40 15.93
CA ALA A 209 -9.97 -0.11 14.90
C ALA A 209 -10.61 1.26 15.10
#